data_2ad405137be79340bbee8b4ec8bd758c
#
_entry.id   2ad405137be79340bbee8b4ec8bd758c
#
_cell.length_a   1.000
_cell.length_b   1.000
_cell.length_c   1.000
_cell.angle_alpha   90.00
_cell.angle_beta   90.00
_cell.angle_gamma   90.00
#
_symmetry.space_group_name_H-M   'P 1'
#
loop_
_entity.id
_entity.type
_entity.pdbx_description
1 polymer ?
#
loop_
_entity_poly.entity_id
_entity_poly.type
_entity_poly.pdbx_seq_one_letter_code
_entity_poly.pdbx_strand_id
1 'polypeptide(L)'
;MKRLISVLVLAWMGICVIQAAKSYDNPDTIVVAQDGSGDFQTISEAVEVCRAFMDYHKVIYIKKGVYCEKVVIHSWKTNIELCGEDAETTILTHNDHANMVYPNTTLKIGTFRTFTLKIQGSKIT
;
A
#
# COMPACT_ATOMS: atom_id res chain seq x y z
N MET A 1 -40.24 -18.52 21.35
CA MET A 1 -39.56 -18.50 20.04
C MET A 1 -39.05 -17.11 19.66
N LYS A 2 -39.79 -16.04 19.84
CA LYS A 2 -39.32 -14.67 19.50
C LYS A 2 -38.08 -14.21 20.33
N ARG A 3 -37.92 -14.68 21.55
CA ARG A 3 -36.76 -14.33 22.41
C ARG A 3 -35.44 -14.97 21.98
N LEU A 4 -35.47 -16.20 21.43
CA LEU A 4 -34.31 -16.90 20.92
C LEU A 4 -33.75 -16.27 19.65
N ILE A 5 -34.62 -15.76 18.77
CA ILE A 5 -34.21 -15.08 17.54
C ILE A 5 -33.55 -13.72 17.86
N SER A 6 -34.04 -12.99 18.87
CA SER A 6 -33.45 -11.72 19.31
C SER A 6 -32.06 -11.90 19.91
N VAL A 7 -31.82 -12.98 20.67
CA VAL A 7 -30.50 -13.29 21.23
C VAL A 7 -29.52 -13.72 20.14
N LEU A 8 -29.94 -14.45 19.13
CA LEU A 8 -29.13 -14.84 17.98
C LEU A 8 -28.73 -13.62 17.12
N VAL A 9 -29.63 -12.68 16.90
CA VAL A 9 -29.36 -11.46 16.16
C VAL A 9 -28.37 -10.56 16.92
N LEU A 10 -28.49 -10.44 18.22
CA LEU A 10 -27.55 -9.69 19.07
C LEU A 10 -26.17 -10.33 19.11
N ALA A 11 -26.09 -11.66 19.14
CA ALA A 11 -24.82 -12.38 19.06
C ALA A 11 -24.12 -12.17 17.68
N TRP A 12 -24.88 -12.09 16.60
CA TRP A 12 -24.36 -11.81 15.28
C TRP A 12 -23.85 -10.38 15.14
N MET A 13 -24.53 -9.41 15.70
CA MET A 13 -24.07 -8.02 15.72
C MET A 13 -22.85 -7.84 16.61
N GLY A 14 -22.75 -8.62 17.70
CA GLY A 14 -21.58 -8.61 18.58
C GLY A 14 -20.29 -9.13 17.94
N ILE A 15 -20.41 -10.10 17.03
CA ILE A 15 -19.25 -10.68 16.33
C ILE A 15 -18.64 -9.69 15.30
N CYS A 16 -19.45 -8.83 14.68
CA CYS A 16 -18.96 -7.82 13.74
C CYS A 16 -18.15 -6.70 14.41
N VAL A 17 -18.27 -6.48 15.71
CA VAL A 17 -17.62 -5.38 16.45
C VAL A 17 -16.24 -5.79 16.98
N ILE A 18 -15.91 -7.07 17.00
CA ILE A 18 -14.67 -7.62 17.61
C ILE A 18 -13.49 -7.68 16.63
N GLN A 19 -13.66 -7.25 15.38
CA GLN A 19 -12.51 -7.11 14.48
C GLN A 19 -11.72 -5.86 14.87
N ALA A 20 -10.77 -6.06 15.78
CA ALA A 20 -9.81 -5.02 16.10
C ALA A 20 -9.07 -4.58 14.82
N ALA A 21 -8.92 -3.27 14.62
CA ALA A 21 -8.11 -2.75 13.52
C ALA A 21 -6.70 -3.35 13.64
N LYS A 22 -6.20 -3.90 12.52
CA LYS A 22 -4.85 -4.46 12.48
C LYS A 22 -3.83 -3.36 12.73
N SER A 23 -2.96 -3.56 13.71
CA SER A 23 -1.90 -2.60 14.00
C SER A 23 -0.71 -2.83 13.07
N TYR A 24 -0.26 -1.79 12.40
CA TYR A 24 0.94 -1.79 11.54
C TYR A 24 2.13 -1.08 12.17
N ASP A 25 2.03 -0.74 13.46
CA ASP A 25 3.11 -0.05 14.15
C ASP A 25 4.39 -0.90 14.23
N ASN A 26 4.22 -2.22 14.38
CA ASN A 26 5.36 -3.13 14.49
C ASN A 26 5.11 -4.52 13.86
N PRO A 27 4.46 -4.68 12.71
CA PRO A 27 4.58 -5.91 11.96
C PRO A 27 5.88 -5.88 11.17
N ASP A 28 6.59 -7.00 11.16
CA ASP A 28 7.84 -7.11 10.42
C ASP A 28 7.61 -7.05 8.91
N THR A 29 6.48 -7.55 8.44
CA THR A 29 6.16 -7.66 7.02
C THR A 29 4.72 -7.21 6.74
N ILE A 30 4.58 -6.39 5.70
CA ILE A 30 3.31 -6.01 5.10
C ILE A 30 3.21 -6.71 3.75
N VAL A 31 2.09 -7.38 3.47
CA VAL A 31 1.87 -8.09 2.21
C VAL A 31 0.95 -7.29 1.30
N VAL A 32 1.40 -7.03 0.09
CA VAL A 32 0.62 -6.39 -0.98
C VAL A 32 0.21 -7.45 -2.00
N ALA A 33 -1.09 -7.56 -2.26
CA ALA A 33 -1.62 -8.51 -3.24
C ALA A 33 -2.86 -7.92 -3.92
N GLN A 34 -2.88 -7.91 -5.24
CA GLN A 34 -3.98 -7.36 -6.03
C GLN A 34 -5.29 -8.14 -5.88
N ASP A 35 -5.20 -9.42 -5.59
CA ASP A 35 -6.36 -10.31 -5.39
C ASP A 35 -7.04 -10.15 -4.01
N GLY A 36 -6.51 -9.29 -3.15
CA GLY A 36 -7.03 -9.07 -1.80
C GLY A 36 -6.54 -10.09 -0.76
N SER A 37 -5.67 -11.03 -1.12
CA SER A 37 -5.14 -12.03 -0.19
C SER A 37 -4.09 -11.49 0.78
N GLY A 38 -3.59 -10.27 0.55
CA GLY A 38 -2.63 -9.60 1.41
C GLY A 38 -3.27 -8.57 2.34
N ASP A 39 -2.42 -7.75 2.94
CA ASP A 39 -2.86 -6.66 3.82
C ASP A 39 -3.37 -5.46 3.04
N PHE A 40 -2.80 -5.19 1.87
CA PHE A 40 -3.18 -4.12 0.96
C PHE A 40 -3.20 -4.60 -0.49
N GLN A 41 -3.94 -3.90 -1.34
CA GLN A 41 -4.00 -4.18 -2.77
C GLN A 41 -3.05 -3.30 -3.59
N THR A 42 -2.55 -2.20 -3.02
CA THR A 42 -1.63 -1.28 -3.69
C THR A 42 -0.35 -1.08 -2.88
N ILE A 43 0.74 -0.81 -3.58
CA ILE A 43 2.04 -0.53 -2.97
C ILE A 43 2.00 0.81 -2.22
N SER A 44 1.32 1.81 -2.78
CA SER A 44 1.18 3.13 -2.18
C SER A 44 0.53 3.08 -0.80
N GLU A 45 -0.54 2.30 -0.64
CA GLU A 45 -1.21 2.10 0.66
C GLU A 45 -0.26 1.46 1.69
N ALA A 46 0.51 0.47 1.28
CA ALA A 46 1.48 -0.19 2.15
C ALA A 46 2.58 0.75 2.61
N VAL A 47 3.08 1.61 1.73
CA VAL A 47 4.08 2.64 2.08
C VAL A 47 3.48 3.68 3.02
N GLU A 48 2.23 4.07 2.81
CA GLU A 48 1.55 5.10 3.61
C GLU A 48 1.36 4.68 5.07
N VAL A 49 1.08 3.41 5.35
CA VAL A 49 0.90 2.93 6.74
C VAL A 49 2.22 2.79 7.49
N CYS A 50 3.37 2.85 6.82
CA CYS A 50 4.65 2.89 7.48
C CYS A 50 4.82 4.21 8.25
N ARG A 51 5.25 4.12 9.49
CA ARG A 51 5.50 5.32 10.31
C ARG A 51 6.66 6.13 9.77
N ALA A 52 6.63 7.43 10.02
CA ALA A 52 7.76 8.29 9.72
C ALA A 52 8.92 8.02 10.68
N PHE A 53 10.15 8.13 10.20
CA PHE A 53 11.38 8.02 11.00
C PHE A 53 11.48 6.72 11.82
N MET A 54 11.10 5.59 11.21
CA MET A 54 11.22 4.29 11.86
C MET A 54 12.69 3.94 12.16
N ASP A 55 12.95 3.45 13.35
CA ASP A 55 14.23 2.89 13.77
C ASP A 55 14.31 1.37 13.60
N TYR A 56 13.20 0.74 13.25
CA TYR A 56 13.08 -0.70 12.97
C TYR A 56 12.85 -0.96 11.48
N HIS A 57 13.29 -2.14 11.03
CA HIS A 57 13.17 -2.56 9.63
C HIS A 57 11.77 -3.09 9.32
N LYS A 58 11.20 -2.67 8.22
CA LYS A 58 9.90 -3.13 7.74
C LYS A 58 9.99 -3.59 6.29
N VAL A 59 9.52 -4.81 6.02
CA VAL A 59 9.48 -5.39 4.69
C VAL A 59 8.08 -5.22 4.09
N ILE A 60 8.01 -4.70 2.88
CA ILE A 60 6.80 -4.70 2.07
C ILE A 60 6.96 -5.79 1.01
N TYR A 61 6.30 -6.92 1.22
CA TYR A 61 6.33 -8.05 0.31
C TYR A 61 5.23 -7.89 -0.73
N ILE A 62 5.61 -7.81 -1.99
CA ILE A 62 4.72 -7.54 -3.11
C ILE A 62 4.51 -8.82 -3.91
N LYS A 63 3.31 -9.38 -3.84
CA LYS A 63 2.96 -10.57 -4.61
C LYS A 63 2.90 -10.26 -6.10
N LYS A 64 3.09 -11.29 -6.92
CA LYS A 64 3.05 -11.17 -8.38
C LYS A 64 1.80 -10.45 -8.87
N GLY A 65 1.96 -9.63 -9.90
CA GLY A 65 0.90 -8.84 -10.49
C GLY A 65 1.45 -7.61 -11.19
N VAL A 66 0.60 -6.93 -11.93
CA VAL A 66 0.93 -5.66 -12.59
C VAL A 66 0.31 -4.53 -11.80
N TYR A 67 1.14 -3.73 -11.16
CA TYR A 67 0.73 -2.59 -10.33
C TYR A 67 0.86 -1.32 -11.15
N CYS A 68 -0.28 -0.80 -11.64
CA CYS A 68 -0.33 0.44 -12.41
C CYS A 68 -0.50 1.62 -11.47
N GLU A 69 0.57 2.03 -10.81
CA GLU A 69 0.54 3.12 -9.84
C GLU A 69 1.85 3.89 -9.80
N LYS A 70 1.76 5.12 -9.34
CA LYS A 70 2.91 5.99 -9.09
C LYS A 70 3.20 5.95 -7.58
N VAL A 71 4.39 5.49 -7.22
CA VAL A 71 4.78 5.30 -5.82
C VAL A 71 5.81 6.35 -5.43
N VAL A 72 5.56 7.04 -4.32
CA VAL A 72 6.49 8.00 -3.73
C VAL A 72 6.81 7.57 -2.31
N ILE A 73 8.09 7.34 -2.03
CA ILE A 73 8.59 7.12 -0.67
C ILE A 73 9.23 8.43 -0.23
N HIS A 74 8.52 9.19 0.60
CA HIS A 74 8.91 10.51 1.05
C HIS A 74 10.16 10.49 1.95
N SER A 75 10.80 11.64 2.11
CA SER A 75 12.04 11.78 2.88
C SER A 75 11.92 11.39 4.36
N TRP A 76 10.72 11.42 4.92
CA TRP A 76 10.47 10.99 6.31
C TRP A 76 10.24 9.49 6.47
N LYS A 77 10.18 8.73 5.39
CA LYS A 77 10.10 7.26 5.42
C LYS A 77 11.51 6.67 5.48
N THR A 78 11.75 5.78 6.44
CA THR A 78 13.06 5.16 6.66
C THR A 78 12.93 3.66 6.94
N ASN A 79 13.99 2.90 6.69
CA ASN A 79 14.06 1.46 7.00
C ASN A 79 12.98 0.61 6.33
N ILE A 80 12.69 0.86 5.06
CA ILE A 80 11.72 0.10 4.27
C ILE A 80 12.45 -0.76 3.24
N GLU A 81 12.07 -2.03 3.15
CA GLU A 81 12.50 -2.94 2.10
C GLU A 81 11.30 -3.30 1.22
N LEU A 82 11.45 -3.08 -0.08
CA LEU A 82 10.47 -3.53 -1.09
C LEU A 82 10.96 -4.87 -1.65
N CYS A 83 10.19 -5.92 -1.44
CA CYS A 83 10.54 -7.27 -1.90
C CYS A 83 9.46 -7.80 -2.82
N GLY A 84 9.79 -8.02 -4.09
CA GLY A 84 8.88 -8.63 -5.07
C GLY A 84 8.91 -10.15 -4.99
N GLU A 85 7.78 -10.79 -5.22
CA GLU A 85 7.65 -12.25 -5.23
C GLU A 85 8.45 -12.90 -6.37
N ASP A 86 8.40 -12.29 -7.57
CA ASP A 86 9.05 -12.79 -8.77
C ASP A 86 9.49 -11.61 -9.63
N ALA A 87 10.72 -11.61 -10.09
CA ALA A 87 11.27 -10.53 -10.92
C ALA A 87 10.58 -10.39 -12.28
N GLU A 88 10.05 -11.48 -12.84
CA GLU A 88 9.39 -11.46 -14.16
C GLU A 88 7.92 -11.10 -14.10
N THR A 89 7.22 -11.43 -13.00
CA THR A 89 5.77 -11.30 -12.88
C THR A 89 5.32 -10.23 -11.88
N THR A 90 6.22 -9.68 -11.07
CA THR A 90 5.94 -8.55 -10.19
C THR A 90 6.38 -7.26 -10.88
N ILE A 91 5.42 -6.51 -11.43
CA ILE A 91 5.69 -5.34 -12.28
C ILE A 91 5.03 -4.11 -11.68
N LEU A 92 5.82 -3.06 -11.47
CA LEU A 92 5.34 -1.73 -11.16
C LEU A 92 5.47 -0.85 -12.39
N THR A 93 4.38 -0.27 -12.86
CA THR A 93 4.36 0.54 -14.07
C THR A 93 3.43 1.75 -13.95
N HIS A 94 3.74 2.79 -14.68
CA HIS A 94 2.90 3.98 -14.80
C HIS A 94 3.13 4.65 -16.16
N ASN A 95 2.08 5.15 -16.78
CA ASN A 95 2.11 5.63 -18.17
C ASN A 95 2.35 7.13 -18.32
N ASP A 96 2.94 7.79 -17.35
CA ASP A 96 3.27 9.21 -17.46
C ASP A 96 4.41 9.46 -18.48
N HIS A 97 4.32 10.56 -19.20
CA HIS A 97 5.41 11.06 -20.03
C HIS A 97 5.49 12.59 -19.96
N ALA A 98 6.66 13.15 -20.28
CA ALA A 98 6.97 14.56 -20.07
C ALA A 98 6.05 15.52 -20.83
N ASN A 99 5.49 15.09 -21.94
CA ASN A 99 4.58 15.89 -22.77
C ASN A 99 3.11 15.82 -22.36
N MET A 100 2.76 14.96 -21.37
CA MET A 100 1.41 14.94 -20.82
C MET A 100 1.06 16.30 -20.20
N VAL A 101 -0.20 16.67 -20.30
CA VAL A 101 -0.71 17.93 -19.78
C VAL A 101 -1.62 17.66 -18.59
N TYR A 102 -1.56 18.51 -17.56
CA TYR A 102 -2.49 18.42 -16.44
C TYR A 102 -3.93 18.63 -16.92
N PRO A 103 -4.92 17.91 -16.34
CA PRO A 103 -6.32 18.10 -16.71
C PRO A 103 -6.75 19.56 -16.65
N ASN A 104 -7.47 20.00 -17.70
CA ASN A 104 -7.98 21.38 -17.83
C ASN A 104 -6.92 22.50 -17.85
N THR A 105 -5.67 22.16 -18.19
CA THR A 105 -4.57 23.14 -18.32
C THR A 105 -3.77 22.89 -19.57
N THR A 106 -2.92 23.85 -19.92
CA THR A 106 -1.90 23.73 -20.99
C THR A 106 -0.52 23.41 -20.42
N LEU A 107 -0.41 23.24 -19.10
CA LEU A 107 0.86 22.97 -18.42
C LEU A 107 1.28 21.51 -18.62
N LYS A 108 2.48 21.30 -19.13
CA LYS A 108 3.09 19.99 -19.26
C LYS A 108 3.57 19.47 -17.90
N ILE A 109 3.45 18.15 -17.70
CA ILE A 109 3.90 17.50 -16.46
C ILE A 109 5.42 17.64 -16.30
N GLY A 110 6.17 17.53 -17.39
CA GLY A 110 7.61 17.63 -17.40
C GLY A 110 8.31 16.37 -16.92
N THR A 111 9.61 16.28 -17.18
CA THR A 111 10.42 15.08 -16.91
C THR A 111 10.50 14.70 -15.43
N PHE A 112 10.56 15.69 -14.54
CA PHE A 112 10.74 15.46 -13.11
C PHE A 112 9.52 14.85 -12.41
N ARG A 113 8.35 14.86 -13.04
CA ARG A 113 7.09 14.36 -12.47
C ARG A 113 6.56 13.11 -13.15
N THR A 114 7.31 12.57 -14.12
CA THR A 114 6.91 11.38 -14.89
C THR A 114 7.56 10.09 -14.40
N PHE A 115 7.92 10.03 -13.14
CA PHE A 115 8.50 8.84 -12.50
C PHE A 115 7.41 7.80 -12.17
N THR A 116 7.78 6.55 -12.13
CA THR A 116 6.96 5.44 -11.60
C THR A 116 7.21 5.25 -10.10
N LEU A 117 8.49 5.21 -9.72
CA LEU A 117 8.91 5.10 -8.31
C LEU A 117 9.88 6.25 -7.99
N LYS A 118 9.57 6.99 -6.93
CA LYS A 118 10.45 8.04 -6.42
C LYS A 118 10.81 7.75 -4.97
N ILE A 119 12.09 7.64 -4.69
CA ILE A 119 12.62 7.38 -3.35
C ILE A 119 13.35 8.62 -2.87
N GLN A 120 12.85 9.22 -1.80
CA GLN A 120 13.46 10.36 -1.11
C GLN A 120 13.92 10.00 0.31
N GLY A 121 13.46 8.86 0.82
CA GLY A 121 13.81 8.36 2.14
C GLY A 121 15.22 7.79 2.22
N SER A 122 15.67 7.51 3.43
CA SER A 122 16.95 6.86 3.71
C SER A 122 16.76 5.41 4.14
N LYS A 123 17.79 4.58 3.91
CA LYS A 123 17.77 3.14 4.22
C LYS A 123 16.60 2.40 3.55
N ILE A 124 16.36 2.71 2.30
CA ILE A 124 15.36 2.04 1.46
C ILE A 124 16.09 1.03 0.58
N THR A 125 15.62 -0.21 0.58
CA THR A 125 16.20 -1.32 -0.19
C THR A 125 15.19 -1.92 -1.16
#